data_30e8989d9f8b3a4f9f3572c16fd19fad
#
_entry.id   30e8989d9f8b3a4f9f3572c16fd19fad
#
_cell.length_a   1.000
_cell.length_b   1.000
_cell.length_c   1.000
_cell.angle_alpha   90.00
_cell.angle_beta   90.00
_cell.angle_gamma   90.00
#
_symmetry.space_group_name_H-M   'P 1'
#
loop_
_entity.id
_entity.type
_entity.pdbx_description
1 polymer ?
#
loop_
_entity_poly.entity_id
_entity_poly.type
_entity_poly.pdbx_seq_one_letter_code
_entity_poly.pdbx_strand_id
1 'polypeptide(L)'
;NDLIYVPEKMSDIRIVPAAGDKRSELAIWHDIYSFIKQDPYLRYHRGEYAERNGGRAPYVNQVDLNFAQDFFLETSSGQRNTIRVSLDISNFLNLLNKNWGVRQSTPSGWNQQYQFLQMTEKPSAANNYTPGFTMPEKNGAVPTSTFEDYISPSSRWAMQIGVKYMFN
;
A
#
# COMPACT_ATOMS: atom_id res chain seq x y z
N ASN A 1 -6.78 18.81 -9.28
CA ASN A 1 -6.94 17.92 -8.12
C ASN A 1 -7.46 18.75 -6.97
N ASP A 2 -8.75 18.63 -6.73
CA ASP A 2 -9.40 19.30 -5.62
C ASP A 2 -9.01 18.58 -4.32
N LEU A 3 -8.78 19.35 -3.26
CA LEU A 3 -8.51 18.81 -1.95
C LEU A 3 -9.80 18.20 -1.39
N ILE A 4 -9.69 17.06 -0.73
CA ILE A 4 -10.84 16.40 -0.11
C ILE A 4 -11.16 17.06 1.22
N TYR A 5 -12.45 17.34 1.46
CA TYR A 5 -12.94 17.75 2.77
C TYR A 5 -13.10 16.51 3.65
N VAL A 6 -12.57 16.56 4.86
CA VAL A 6 -12.67 15.48 5.87
C VAL A 6 -13.85 15.78 6.80
N PRO A 7 -15.00 15.10 6.66
CA PRO A 7 -16.17 15.44 7.45
C PRO A 7 -15.97 15.10 8.95
N GLU A 8 -16.42 15.99 9.81
CA GLU A 8 -16.44 15.78 11.26
C GLU A 8 -17.70 15.03 11.71
N LYS A 9 -18.84 15.40 11.13
CA LYS A 9 -20.16 14.86 11.44
C LYS A 9 -20.96 14.57 10.16
N MET A 10 -21.97 13.72 10.27
CA MET A 10 -22.80 13.30 9.14
C MET A 10 -23.46 14.46 8.39
N SER A 11 -23.80 15.54 9.11
CA SER A 11 -24.44 16.72 8.51
C SER A 11 -23.52 17.56 7.63
N ASP A 12 -22.22 17.33 7.63
CA ASP A 12 -21.25 18.10 6.85
C ASP A 12 -21.26 17.69 5.37
N ILE A 13 -21.75 16.50 5.08
CA ILE A 13 -21.86 15.96 3.74
C ILE A 13 -23.25 15.34 3.52
N ARG A 14 -23.73 15.39 2.29
CA ARG A 14 -24.93 14.66 1.89
C ARG A 14 -24.51 13.25 1.45
N ILE A 15 -24.98 12.23 2.16
CA ILE A 15 -24.70 10.82 1.83
C ILE A 15 -25.78 10.31 0.87
N VAL A 16 -25.33 9.73 -0.24
CA VAL A 16 -26.20 9.13 -1.25
C VAL A 16 -25.60 7.79 -1.68
N PRO A 17 -26.26 6.67 -1.38
CA PRO A 17 -25.78 5.37 -1.79
C PRO A 17 -25.56 5.29 -3.30
N ALA A 18 -24.51 4.61 -3.74
CA ALA A 18 -24.27 4.35 -5.15
C ALA A 18 -25.35 3.42 -5.75
N ALA A 19 -25.51 3.44 -7.06
CA ALA A 19 -26.44 2.53 -7.73
C ALA A 19 -26.09 1.06 -7.41
N GLY A 20 -27.07 0.33 -6.83
CA GLY A 20 -26.90 -1.05 -6.40
C GLY A 20 -26.37 -1.24 -4.97
N ASP A 21 -25.93 -0.18 -4.31
CA ASP A 21 -25.55 -0.20 -2.89
C ASP A 21 -26.81 -0.31 -2.02
N LYS A 22 -26.87 -1.33 -1.19
CA LYS A 22 -28.03 -1.59 -0.29
C LYS A 22 -27.85 -1.02 1.12
N ARG A 23 -26.70 -0.38 1.40
CA ARG A 23 -26.44 0.22 2.71
C ARG A 23 -27.31 1.45 2.91
N SER A 24 -27.76 1.66 4.14
CA SER A 24 -28.39 2.92 4.53
C SER A 24 -27.37 4.06 4.60
N GLU A 25 -27.84 5.30 4.50
CA GLU A 25 -26.99 6.49 4.69
C GLU A 25 -26.22 6.46 6.01
N LEU A 26 -26.87 5.99 7.09
CA LEU A 26 -26.25 5.85 8.41
C LEU A 26 -25.15 4.78 8.40
N ALA A 27 -25.33 3.67 7.69
CA ALA A 27 -24.31 2.62 7.56
C ALA A 27 -23.10 3.15 6.80
N ILE A 28 -23.32 3.86 5.69
CA ILE A 28 -22.25 4.49 4.91
C ILE A 28 -21.50 5.55 5.75
N TRP A 29 -22.23 6.34 6.53
CA TRP A 29 -21.60 7.29 7.45
C TRP A 29 -20.73 6.59 8.50
N HIS A 30 -21.19 5.49 9.06
CA HIS A 30 -20.42 4.70 10.03
C HIS A 30 -19.12 4.16 9.41
N ASP A 31 -19.18 3.73 8.16
CA ASP A 31 -18.00 3.28 7.42
C ASP A 31 -17.01 4.42 7.19
N ILE A 32 -17.48 5.58 6.72
CA ILE A 32 -16.67 6.81 6.54
C ILE A 32 -16.03 7.23 7.87
N TYR A 33 -16.83 7.29 8.93
CA TYR A 33 -16.34 7.69 10.25
C TYR A 33 -15.28 6.74 10.79
N SER A 34 -15.49 5.43 10.64
CA SER A 34 -14.54 4.41 11.07
C SER A 34 -13.24 4.48 10.29
N PHE A 35 -13.32 4.73 8.98
CA PHE A 35 -12.16 4.91 8.12
C PHE A 35 -11.36 6.17 8.49
N ILE A 36 -12.02 7.30 8.74
CA ILE A 36 -11.36 8.54 9.20
C ILE A 36 -10.70 8.31 10.57
N LYS A 37 -11.38 7.62 11.48
CA LYS A 37 -10.90 7.41 12.86
C LYS A 37 -9.61 6.57 12.92
N GLN A 38 -9.46 5.58 12.05
CA GLN A 38 -8.28 4.70 12.04
C GLN A 38 -7.07 5.36 11.38
N ASP A 39 -7.27 6.31 10.47
CA ASP A 39 -6.18 6.95 9.73
C ASP A 39 -5.43 7.96 10.60
N PRO A 40 -4.08 7.86 10.68
CA PRO A 40 -3.27 8.77 11.52
C PRO A 40 -3.34 10.23 11.12
N TYR A 41 -3.58 10.53 9.83
CA TYR A 41 -3.70 11.88 9.32
C TYR A 41 -5.14 12.40 9.41
N LEU A 42 -6.10 11.66 8.82
CA LEU A 42 -7.49 12.12 8.71
C LEU A 42 -8.17 12.36 10.06
N ARG A 43 -7.86 11.56 11.07
CA ARG A 43 -8.46 11.72 12.41
C ARG A 43 -8.18 13.06 13.07
N TYR A 44 -7.09 13.75 12.69
CA TYR A 44 -6.72 15.06 13.24
C TYR A 44 -7.13 16.23 12.34
N HIS A 45 -7.63 15.96 11.12
CA HIS A 45 -8.03 16.98 10.14
C HIS A 45 -9.54 16.96 9.87
N ARG A 46 -10.34 16.55 10.86
CA ARG A 46 -11.81 16.56 10.74
C ARG A 46 -12.34 17.98 10.72
N GLY A 47 -13.31 18.23 9.86
CA GLY A 47 -13.89 19.56 9.65
C GLY A 47 -13.04 20.45 8.77
N GLU A 48 -11.98 19.93 8.15
CA GLU A 48 -11.01 20.67 7.36
C GLU A 48 -10.81 20.06 5.99
N TYR A 49 -10.20 20.81 5.08
CA TYR A 49 -9.69 20.25 3.82
C TYR A 49 -8.33 19.59 4.07
N ALA A 50 -8.19 18.36 3.58
CA ALA A 50 -6.93 17.66 3.65
C ALA A 50 -5.84 18.41 2.88
N GLU A 51 -4.65 18.48 3.47
CA GLU A 51 -3.49 19.08 2.80
C GLU A 51 -2.99 18.19 1.65
N ARG A 52 -2.41 18.83 0.67
CA ARG A 52 -1.76 18.10 -0.42
C ARG A 52 -0.59 17.28 0.12
N ASN A 53 -0.60 15.96 -0.15
CA ASN A 53 0.39 15.00 0.35
C ASN A 53 0.44 14.89 1.90
N GLY A 54 -0.63 15.23 2.61
CA GLY A 54 -0.71 15.09 4.06
C GLY A 54 -0.62 13.63 4.53
N GLY A 55 -1.28 12.71 3.83
CA GLY A 55 -1.16 11.28 4.09
C GLY A 55 0.12 10.70 3.49
N ARG A 56 0.87 9.94 4.29
CA ARG A 56 2.11 9.27 3.84
C ARG A 56 2.00 7.77 4.06
N ALA A 57 2.47 7.00 3.07
CA ALA A 57 2.62 5.56 3.23
C ALA A 57 3.63 5.23 4.34
N PRO A 58 3.43 4.11 5.07
CA PRO A 58 4.38 3.63 6.06
C PRO A 58 5.77 3.37 5.47
N TYR A 59 6.80 3.50 6.30
CA TYR A 59 8.17 3.18 5.92
C TYR A 59 8.34 1.69 5.66
N VAL A 60 9.13 1.37 4.66
CA VAL A 60 9.54 0.00 4.36
C VAL A 60 11.05 -0.11 4.57
N ASN A 61 11.47 -1.00 5.47
CA ASN A 61 12.87 -1.32 5.69
C ASN A 61 13.17 -2.66 5.04
N GLN A 62 14.05 -2.67 4.04
CA GLN A 62 14.52 -3.88 3.39
C GLN A 62 16.05 -3.98 3.55
N VAL A 63 16.52 -5.19 3.81
CA VAL A 63 17.94 -5.51 3.89
C VAL A 63 18.20 -6.67 2.96
N ASP A 64 19.13 -6.48 2.04
CA ASP A 64 19.58 -7.51 1.12
C ASP A 64 20.99 -7.95 1.55
N LEU A 65 21.26 -9.25 1.51
CA LEU A 65 22.55 -9.81 1.84
C LEU A 65 23.14 -10.49 0.60
N ASN A 66 24.40 -10.23 0.37
CA ASN A 66 25.20 -10.91 -0.64
C ASN A 66 26.47 -11.47 -0.01
N PHE A 67 26.70 -12.76 -0.21
CA PHE A 67 27.92 -13.44 0.18
C PHE A 67 28.55 -14.09 -1.05
N ALA A 68 29.85 -13.92 -1.24
CA ALA A 68 30.57 -14.61 -2.29
C ALA A 68 31.93 -15.11 -1.76
N GLN A 69 32.25 -16.35 -2.09
CA GLN A 69 33.51 -16.97 -1.75
C GLN A 69 34.17 -17.55 -3.00
N ASP A 70 35.44 -17.19 -3.20
CA ASP A 70 36.27 -17.72 -4.26
C ASP A 70 37.18 -18.82 -3.73
N PHE A 71 37.18 -19.95 -4.38
CA PHE A 71 38.09 -21.07 -4.16
C PHE A 71 39.04 -21.16 -5.35
N PHE A 72 40.34 -21.15 -5.08
CA PHE A 72 41.38 -21.18 -6.10
C PHE A 72 42.06 -22.54 -6.16
N LEU A 73 42.25 -23.00 -7.36
CA LEU A 73 43.02 -24.21 -7.66
C LEU A 73 44.10 -23.85 -8.69
N GLU A 74 45.36 -23.96 -8.30
CA GLU A 74 46.47 -23.77 -9.21
C GLU A 74 46.96 -25.14 -9.68
N THR A 75 47.07 -25.29 -10.97
CA THR A 75 47.63 -26.51 -11.59
C THR A 75 49.12 -26.40 -11.69
N SER A 76 49.82 -27.56 -11.77
CA SER A 76 51.30 -27.62 -11.95
C SER A 76 51.81 -26.89 -13.21
N SER A 77 50.93 -26.57 -14.17
CA SER A 77 51.23 -25.77 -15.34
C SER A 77 51.11 -24.26 -15.14
N GLY A 78 50.81 -23.80 -13.92
CA GLY A 78 50.63 -22.38 -13.58
C GLY A 78 49.27 -21.79 -13.95
N GLN A 79 48.34 -22.61 -14.41
CA GLN A 79 46.95 -22.17 -14.68
C GLN A 79 46.16 -22.05 -13.38
N ARG A 80 45.42 -20.97 -13.23
CA ARG A 80 44.58 -20.73 -12.08
C ARG A 80 43.12 -20.93 -12.41
N ASN A 81 42.51 -21.93 -11.80
CA ASN A 81 41.07 -22.16 -11.87
C ASN A 81 40.40 -21.61 -10.62
N THR A 82 39.28 -20.91 -10.81
CA THR A 82 38.53 -20.33 -9.71
C THR A 82 37.09 -20.81 -9.73
N ILE A 83 36.63 -21.29 -8.60
CA ILE A 83 35.20 -21.56 -8.38
C ILE A 83 34.69 -20.50 -7.41
N ARG A 84 33.74 -19.69 -7.88
CA ARG A 84 33.02 -18.74 -7.04
C ARG A 84 31.69 -19.33 -6.66
N VAL A 85 31.41 -19.38 -5.36
CA VAL A 85 30.09 -19.69 -4.81
C VAL A 85 29.50 -18.39 -4.27
N SER A 86 28.29 -18.05 -4.69
CA SER A 86 27.58 -16.86 -4.21
C SER A 86 26.24 -17.24 -3.59
N LEU A 87 25.82 -16.48 -2.59
CA LEU A 87 24.53 -16.55 -1.94
C LEU A 87 23.96 -15.11 -1.88
N ASP A 88 22.84 -14.91 -2.57
CA ASP A 88 22.12 -13.65 -2.58
C ASP A 88 20.79 -13.85 -1.85
N ILE A 89 20.52 -13.03 -0.86
CA ILE A 89 19.25 -13.05 -0.12
C ILE A 89 18.62 -11.66 -0.21
N SER A 90 17.54 -11.54 -0.96
CA SER A 90 16.74 -10.33 -1.03
C SER A 90 15.73 -10.29 0.10
N ASN A 91 15.50 -9.11 0.66
CA ASN A 91 14.57 -8.87 1.76
C ASN A 91 14.78 -9.81 2.96
N PHE A 92 16.04 -9.91 3.41
CA PHE A 92 16.45 -10.81 4.51
C PHE A 92 15.61 -10.63 5.77
N LEU A 93 15.19 -9.42 6.10
CA LEU A 93 14.34 -9.16 7.26
C LEU A 93 13.00 -9.92 7.18
N ASN A 94 12.45 -10.08 5.99
CA ASN A 94 11.21 -10.86 5.79
C ASN A 94 11.42 -12.37 5.99
N LEU A 95 12.64 -12.88 5.76
CA LEU A 95 12.99 -14.27 6.09
C LEU A 95 12.94 -14.52 7.61
N LEU A 96 13.35 -13.53 8.42
CA LEU A 96 13.31 -13.63 9.88
C LEU A 96 11.91 -13.43 10.45
N ASN A 97 11.15 -12.49 9.89
CA ASN A 97 9.78 -12.21 10.30
C ASN A 97 8.95 -11.80 9.08
N LYS A 98 7.90 -12.58 8.79
CA LYS A 98 7.00 -12.38 7.64
C LYS A 98 6.36 -10.99 7.53
N ASN A 99 6.33 -10.23 8.63
CA ASN A 99 5.75 -8.88 8.70
C ASN A 99 6.80 -7.78 8.46
N TRP A 100 8.09 -8.12 8.40
CA TRP A 100 9.16 -7.15 8.13
C TRP A 100 9.43 -7.03 6.63
N GLY A 101 9.86 -5.87 6.20
CA GLY A 101 10.17 -5.62 4.79
C GLY A 101 8.98 -5.75 3.83
N VAL A 102 7.74 -5.74 4.36
CA VAL A 102 6.52 -5.80 3.56
C VAL A 102 6.17 -4.38 3.11
N ARG A 103 5.91 -4.21 1.82
CA ARG A 103 5.39 -2.97 1.27
C ARG A 103 3.90 -2.88 1.53
N GLN A 104 3.43 -1.66 1.79
CA GLN A 104 2.01 -1.39 1.92
C GLN A 104 1.51 -0.54 0.76
N SER A 105 0.26 -0.73 0.38
CA SER A 105 -0.44 0.02 -0.65
C SER A 105 -1.83 0.43 -0.16
N THR A 106 -2.45 1.37 -0.87
CA THR A 106 -3.87 1.66 -0.63
C THR A 106 -4.75 0.45 -1.00
N PRO A 107 -5.99 0.37 -0.53
CA PRO A 107 -6.93 -0.69 -0.89
C PRO A 107 -7.18 -0.84 -2.39
N SER A 108 -6.88 0.19 -3.18
CA SER A 108 -6.97 0.16 -4.65
C SER A 108 -5.78 -0.54 -5.31
N GLY A 109 -4.71 -0.84 -4.59
CA GLY A 109 -3.50 -1.47 -5.08
C GLY A 109 -2.29 -0.52 -5.19
N TRP A 110 -1.18 -1.06 -5.70
CA TRP A 110 0.08 -0.33 -5.81
C TRP A 110 -0.05 0.86 -6.77
N ASN A 111 0.41 2.03 -6.32
CA ASN A 111 0.34 3.31 -7.07
C ASN A 111 -1.07 3.76 -7.46
N GLN A 112 -2.12 3.21 -6.86
CA GLN A 112 -3.48 3.64 -7.08
C GLN A 112 -4.00 4.47 -5.91
N GLN A 113 -4.84 5.45 -6.22
CA GLN A 113 -5.50 6.26 -5.19
C GLN A 113 -6.79 5.57 -4.75
N TYR A 114 -7.06 5.57 -3.46
CA TYR A 114 -8.35 5.19 -2.91
C TYR A 114 -9.10 6.44 -2.49
N GLN A 115 -10.27 6.64 -3.09
CA GLN A 115 -11.19 7.74 -2.75
C GLN A 115 -12.21 7.21 -1.74
N PHE A 116 -12.01 7.50 -0.45
CA PHE A 116 -12.96 7.10 0.59
C PHE A 116 -14.27 7.91 0.54
N LEU A 117 -14.28 9.08 -0.12
CA LEU A 117 -15.47 9.85 -0.48
C LEU A 117 -15.55 9.91 -2.00
N GLN A 118 -16.50 9.19 -2.57
CA GLN A 118 -16.80 9.21 -3.99
C GLN A 118 -18.10 9.97 -4.25
N MET A 119 -18.08 10.91 -5.19
CA MET A 119 -19.28 11.64 -5.60
C MET A 119 -20.21 10.71 -6.39
N THR A 120 -21.44 10.55 -5.91
CA THR A 120 -22.51 9.79 -6.57
C THR A 120 -23.49 10.69 -7.30
N GLU A 121 -23.73 11.89 -6.79
CA GLU A 121 -24.56 12.89 -7.43
C GLU A 121 -23.81 14.21 -7.59
N LYS A 122 -23.81 14.73 -8.81
CA LYS A 122 -23.26 16.07 -9.10
C LYS A 122 -24.19 17.16 -8.60
N PRO A 123 -23.66 18.34 -8.24
CA PRO A 123 -24.48 19.52 -7.95
C PRO A 123 -25.42 19.82 -9.10
N SER A 124 -26.71 20.04 -8.81
CA SER A 124 -27.75 20.37 -9.76
C SER A 124 -28.88 21.13 -9.08
N ALA A 125 -29.77 21.75 -9.85
CA ALA A 125 -30.95 22.40 -9.30
C ALA A 125 -31.87 21.42 -8.55
N ALA A 126 -31.91 20.14 -8.95
CA ALA A 126 -32.74 19.12 -8.33
C ALA A 126 -32.29 18.77 -6.91
N ASN A 127 -31.01 18.94 -6.58
CA ASN A 127 -30.45 18.68 -5.24
C ASN A 127 -29.94 19.96 -4.54
N ASN A 128 -30.48 21.12 -4.94
CA ASN A 128 -30.08 22.42 -4.39
C ASN A 128 -28.57 22.67 -4.47
N TYR A 129 -27.93 22.24 -5.56
CA TYR A 129 -26.48 22.34 -5.80
C TYR A 129 -25.61 21.66 -4.74
N THR A 130 -26.17 20.71 -3.98
CA THR A 130 -25.43 19.95 -2.96
C THR A 130 -25.00 18.59 -3.52
N PRO A 131 -23.70 18.31 -3.64
CA PRO A 131 -23.23 17.01 -4.14
C PRO A 131 -23.57 15.88 -3.17
N GLY A 132 -23.82 14.68 -3.73
CA GLY A 132 -24.00 13.46 -2.94
C GLY A 132 -22.73 12.63 -2.95
N PHE A 133 -22.41 12.03 -1.80
CA PHE A 133 -21.21 11.22 -1.61
C PHE A 133 -21.52 9.85 -1.05
N THR A 134 -20.66 8.89 -1.35
CA THR A 134 -20.64 7.56 -0.74
C THR A 134 -19.21 7.11 -0.47
N MET A 135 -19.07 6.07 0.38
CA MET A 135 -17.80 5.33 0.51
C MET A 135 -17.86 4.08 -0.36
N PRO A 136 -17.02 3.95 -1.39
CA PRO A 136 -17.07 2.81 -2.29
C PRO A 136 -16.55 1.54 -1.62
N GLU A 137 -17.17 0.42 -1.94
CA GLU A 137 -16.66 -0.91 -1.63
C GLU A 137 -15.51 -1.26 -2.59
N LYS A 138 -14.58 -2.08 -2.11
CA LYS A 138 -13.52 -2.71 -2.90
C LYS A 138 -13.62 -4.22 -2.71
N ASN A 139 -13.69 -4.94 -3.84
CA ASN A 139 -13.82 -6.41 -3.83
C ASN A 139 -14.99 -6.92 -2.97
N GLY A 140 -16.10 -6.17 -2.92
CA GLY A 140 -17.28 -6.53 -2.13
C GLY A 140 -17.18 -6.27 -0.63
N ALA A 141 -16.21 -5.49 -0.18
CA ALA A 141 -16.05 -5.08 1.21
C ALA A 141 -15.67 -3.61 1.32
N VAL A 142 -16.04 -2.99 2.44
CA VAL A 142 -15.62 -1.63 2.77
C VAL A 142 -14.19 -1.70 3.33
N PRO A 143 -13.23 -0.92 2.77
CA PRO A 143 -11.89 -0.85 3.33
C PRO A 143 -11.89 -0.32 4.76
N THR A 144 -11.20 -1.02 5.64
CA THR A 144 -11.10 -0.69 7.07
C THR A 144 -9.79 0.00 7.44
N SER A 145 -8.84 0.06 6.50
CA SER A 145 -7.55 0.73 6.69
C SER A 145 -7.13 1.50 5.44
N THR A 146 -6.33 2.55 5.65
CA THR A 146 -5.77 3.36 4.56
C THR A 146 -4.69 2.61 3.79
N PHE A 147 -3.97 1.72 4.48
CA PHE A 147 -2.89 0.93 3.90
C PHE A 147 -3.07 -0.54 4.25
N GLU A 148 -2.82 -1.39 3.27
CA GLU A 148 -2.85 -2.86 3.36
C GLU A 148 -1.53 -3.43 2.85
N ASP A 149 -1.17 -4.62 3.33
CA ASP A 149 0.03 -5.30 2.87
C ASP A 149 -0.06 -5.62 1.39
N TYR A 150 0.87 -5.08 0.62
CA TYR A 150 0.99 -5.38 -0.80
C TYR A 150 1.83 -6.63 -1.00
N ILE A 151 1.15 -7.77 -1.16
CA ILE A 151 1.80 -9.07 -1.35
C ILE A 151 2.27 -9.20 -2.79
N SER A 152 3.56 -9.03 -2.99
CA SER A 152 4.24 -9.15 -4.28
C SER A 152 5.63 -9.79 -4.10
N PRO A 153 6.30 -10.25 -5.14
CA PRO A 153 7.68 -10.74 -5.04
C PRO A 153 8.63 -9.74 -4.37
N SER A 154 8.42 -8.43 -4.57
CA SER A 154 9.23 -7.38 -3.92
C SER A 154 8.95 -7.18 -2.43
N SER A 155 7.89 -7.77 -1.89
CA SER A 155 7.52 -7.76 -0.46
C SER A 155 7.83 -9.07 0.25
N ARG A 156 8.48 -10.01 -0.45
CA ARG A 156 8.85 -11.32 0.10
C ARG A 156 10.34 -11.53 -0.06
N TRP A 157 10.90 -12.35 0.82
CA TRP A 157 12.28 -12.75 0.69
C TRP A 157 12.45 -13.71 -0.50
N ALA A 158 13.59 -13.62 -1.11
CA ALA A 158 14.04 -14.57 -2.13
C ALA A 158 15.51 -14.89 -1.89
N MET A 159 15.91 -16.12 -2.25
CA MET A 159 17.29 -16.58 -2.11
C MET A 159 17.75 -17.17 -3.43
N GLN A 160 18.96 -16.79 -3.84
CA GLN A 160 19.63 -17.33 -5.01
C GLN A 160 21.01 -17.84 -4.63
N ILE A 161 21.33 -19.06 -5.05
CA ILE A 161 22.66 -19.63 -4.95
C ILE A 161 23.25 -19.67 -6.36
N GLY A 162 24.45 -19.10 -6.52
CA GLY A 162 25.19 -19.09 -7.76
C GLY A 162 26.49 -19.86 -7.64
N VAL A 163 26.85 -20.61 -8.68
CA VAL A 163 28.18 -21.20 -8.83
C VAL A 163 28.76 -20.78 -10.17
N LYS A 164 29.92 -20.15 -10.15
CA LYS A 164 30.62 -19.71 -11.34
C LYS A 164 32.02 -20.34 -11.38
N TYR A 165 32.31 -21.05 -12.44
CA TYR A 165 33.65 -21.55 -12.72
C TYR A 165 34.34 -20.64 -13.73
N MET A 166 35.56 -20.22 -13.40
CA MET A 166 36.43 -19.39 -14.24
C MET A 166 37.75 -20.14 -14.43
N PHE A 167 38.10 -20.36 -15.66
CA PHE A 167 39.38 -20.99 -16.06
C PHE A 167 40.22 -20.00 -16.83
N ASN A 168 41.53 -20.04 -16.64
CA ASN A 168 42.49 -19.18 -17.32
C ASN A 168 43.64 -20.03 -17.84
#